data_9187f850fd34026d57a4abdf6700f192
#
_entry.id   9187f850fd34026d57a4abdf6700f192
#
_cell.length_a   1.000
_cell.length_b   1.000
_cell.length_c   1.000
_cell.angle_alpha   90.00
_cell.angle_beta   90.00
_cell.angle_gamma   90.00
#
_symmetry.space_group_name_H-M   'P 1'
#
loop_
_entity.id
_entity.type
_entity.pdbx_description
1 polymer ?
#
loop_
_entity_poly.entity_id
_entity_poly.type
_entity_poly.pdbx_seq_one_letter_code
_entity_poly.pdbx_strand_id
1 'polypeptide(L)'
;MSIADTAHATPDAPRLLRAVFGATFFIRFGFGLTVAVFASYFARTSLGLSGGSVGLVGFLSSLAPIGEFTTVLLSGLAADRYGRFPILLGGTASATVLLAVMSLGRSAGLLGGTNFLFGVASGAILAASLAVVADQSGRGERGFEMGRFDAVNLFGYILGFAAGLGGLGSLPNSALPWLFRAGAAVLLAGFLFALASVRGYAEPTDRNTFRLRHIRDAVLRRDVMLLVLPWFVIYMLLGTAFIFLGSAAKGVGFPLTWLAAIIGGAGLILPLTQPWFGRQADRRGRPVFLILGTIGFVSLLLLAGLIAQYGAQDVLLAGIGISAFFALGYGPAALASLADVSRSLTRGTTMSVYSLVISAGMVAGLWVSSSLYSSIGANGLDLFFLLIAAGLILTTVLRLDDLRAERLAARERKGAPGS
;
A
#
# COMPACT_ATOMS: atom_id res chain seq x y z
N MET A 1 -34.81 -0.21 -12.95
CA MET A 1 -34.34 -0.74 -11.63
C MET A 1 -34.09 -2.22 -11.84
N SER A 2 -32.85 -2.59 -12.13
CA SER A 2 -32.46 -3.97 -12.49
C SER A 2 -32.24 -4.79 -11.23
N ILE A 3 -32.82 -6.00 -11.21
CA ILE A 3 -32.80 -6.99 -10.11
C ILE A 3 -31.36 -7.54 -9.81
N ALA A 4 -30.33 -7.05 -10.51
CA ALA A 4 -28.97 -7.58 -10.46
C ALA A 4 -28.07 -6.98 -9.35
N ASP A 5 -28.56 -6.16 -8.43
CA ASP A 5 -27.71 -5.33 -7.57
C ASP A 5 -27.86 -5.56 -6.05
N THR A 6 -28.52 -6.64 -5.64
CA THR A 6 -28.50 -7.12 -4.25
C THR A 6 -27.35 -8.12 -4.12
N ALA A 7 -26.10 -7.63 -4.03
CA ALA A 7 -25.00 -8.45 -3.59
C ALA A 7 -25.22 -8.75 -2.09
N HIS A 8 -25.99 -9.75 -1.78
CA HIS A 8 -26.03 -10.35 -0.45
C HIS A 8 -24.68 -11.05 -0.24
N ALA A 9 -24.03 -10.79 0.89
CA ALA A 9 -22.85 -11.54 1.30
C ALA A 9 -23.18 -13.04 1.24
N THR A 10 -22.33 -13.82 0.58
CA THR A 10 -22.52 -15.26 0.49
C THR A 10 -22.39 -15.90 1.89
N PRO A 11 -23.01 -17.06 2.18
CA PRO A 11 -22.83 -17.76 3.47
C PRO A 11 -21.34 -17.99 3.82
N ASP A 12 -20.48 -18.11 2.81
CA ASP A 12 -19.04 -18.33 2.96
C ASP A 12 -18.23 -17.00 3.16
N ALA A 13 -18.86 -15.82 3.03
CA ALA A 13 -18.16 -14.54 3.11
C ALA A 13 -17.23 -14.39 4.32
N PRO A 14 -17.61 -14.75 5.57
CA PRO A 14 -16.71 -14.62 6.72
C PRO A 14 -15.46 -15.51 6.63
N ARG A 15 -15.60 -16.69 5.99
CA ARG A 15 -14.48 -17.62 5.78
C ARG A 15 -13.53 -17.08 4.72
N LEU A 16 -14.07 -16.59 3.61
CA LEU A 16 -13.32 -16.03 2.49
C LEU A 16 -12.58 -14.76 2.89
N LEU A 17 -13.23 -13.85 3.62
CA LEU A 17 -12.60 -12.66 4.16
C LEU A 17 -11.45 -13.00 5.12
N ARG A 18 -11.61 -14.00 5.99
CA ARG A 18 -10.51 -14.45 6.85
C ARG A 18 -9.31 -14.95 6.06
N ALA A 19 -9.54 -15.74 5.00
CA ALA A 19 -8.46 -16.21 4.12
C ALA A 19 -7.69 -15.06 3.50
N VAL A 20 -8.42 -14.06 2.98
CA VAL A 20 -7.84 -12.88 2.35
C VAL A 20 -7.07 -12.03 3.36
N PHE A 21 -7.66 -11.74 4.51
CA PHE A 21 -6.99 -10.94 5.55
C PHE A 21 -5.73 -11.62 6.06
N GLY A 22 -5.79 -12.95 6.30
CA GLY A 22 -4.61 -13.72 6.69
C GLY A 22 -3.50 -13.65 5.63
N ALA A 23 -3.82 -13.96 4.37
CA ALA A 23 -2.84 -13.90 3.28
C ALA A 23 -2.26 -12.49 3.13
N THR A 24 -3.09 -11.44 3.19
CA THR A 24 -2.64 -10.05 3.11
C THR A 24 -1.70 -9.68 4.26
N PHE A 25 -2.03 -10.06 5.49
CA PHE A 25 -1.15 -9.82 6.64
C PHE A 25 0.23 -10.44 6.42
N PHE A 26 0.29 -11.72 6.08
CA PHE A 26 1.54 -12.44 5.96
C PHE A 26 2.40 -11.93 4.81
N ILE A 27 1.81 -11.63 3.63
CA ILE A 27 2.59 -11.08 2.51
C ILE A 27 3.10 -9.67 2.84
N ARG A 28 2.29 -8.84 3.51
CA ARG A 28 2.69 -7.49 3.90
C ARG A 28 3.75 -7.49 5.00
N PHE A 29 3.71 -8.46 5.89
CA PHE A 29 4.80 -8.68 6.84
C PHE A 29 6.11 -9.03 6.11
N GLY A 30 6.08 -9.99 5.18
CA GLY A 30 7.22 -10.35 4.36
C GLY A 30 7.74 -9.18 3.52
N PHE A 31 6.84 -8.37 2.94
CA PHE A 31 7.21 -7.19 2.17
C PHE A 31 7.87 -6.12 3.04
N GLY A 32 7.29 -5.78 4.18
CA GLY A 32 7.85 -4.81 5.12
C GLY A 32 9.23 -5.22 5.63
N LEU A 33 9.39 -6.49 6.01
CA LEU A 33 10.67 -7.06 6.42
C LEU A 33 11.70 -6.95 5.29
N THR A 34 11.33 -7.33 4.06
CA THR A 34 12.22 -7.27 2.89
C THR A 34 12.67 -5.85 2.62
N VAL A 35 11.75 -4.88 2.63
CA VAL A 35 12.07 -3.46 2.41
C VAL A 35 13.05 -2.94 3.47
N ALA A 36 12.86 -3.30 4.73
CA ALA A 36 13.75 -2.87 5.80
C ALA A 36 15.17 -3.46 5.67
N VAL A 37 15.26 -4.75 5.28
CA VAL A 37 16.52 -5.51 5.34
C VAL A 37 17.28 -5.46 4.02
N PHE A 38 16.59 -5.43 2.87
CA PHE A 38 17.17 -5.67 1.56
C PHE A 38 18.33 -4.73 1.22
N ALA A 39 18.12 -3.42 1.36
CA ALA A 39 19.14 -2.42 1.05
C ALA A 39 20.40 -2.58 1.93
N SER A 40 20.19 -2.80 3.22
CA SER A 40 21.29 -2.99 4.18
C SER A 40 21.99 -4.35 3.98
N TYR A 41 21.24 -5.40 3.69
CA TYR A 41 21.80 -6.72 3.37
C TYR A 41 22.68 -6.64 2.13
N PHE A 42 22.18 -6.01 1.07
CA PHE A 42 22.92 -5.83 -0.16
C PHE A 42 24.21 -5.01 0.02
N ALA A 43 24.15 -3.93 0.78
CA ALA A 43 25.31 -3.06 1.05
C ALA A 43 26.38 -3.74 1.93
N ARG A 44 25.98 -4.68 2.80
CA ARG A 44 26.88 -5.35 3.76
C ARG A 44 27.43 -6.70 3.29
N THR A 45 26.71 -7.41 2.44
CA THR A 45 27.22 -8.60 1.78
C THR A 45 28.20 -8.11 0.72
N SER A 46 29.47 -8.42 0.91
CA SER A 46 30.59 -8.05 0.04
C SER A 46 30.46 -8.67 -1.37
N LEU A 47 29.44 -8.23 -2.08
CA LEU A 47 29.13 -8.60 -3.47
C LEU A 47 30.12 -7.93 -4.45
N GLY A 48 31.38 -7.70 -4.01
CA GLY A 48 32.43 -7.13 -4.85
C GLY A 48 32.29 -5.63 -5.11
N LEU A 49 31.37 -4.97 -4.45
CA LEU A 49 31.10 -3.55 -4.59
C LEU A 49 31.86 -2.78 -3.47
N SER A 50 33.19 -2.83 -3.50
CA SER A 50 34.01 -1.83 -2.81
C SER A 50 33.64 -0.45 -3.38
N GLY A 51 32.83 0.31 -2.66
CA GLY A 51 32.26 1.59 -3.11
C GLY A 51 30.95 1.45 -3.91
N GLY A 52 30.14 0.43 -3.64
CA GLY A 52 28.84 0.24 -4.27
C GLY A 52 28.01 1.52 -4.19
N SER A 53 27.79 2.13 -5.34
CA SER A 53 27.09 3.41 -5.43
C SER A 53 25.72 3.27 -4.73
N VAL A 54 25.38 4.22 -3.87
CA VAL A 54 24.04 4.35 -3.24
C VAL A 54 22.95 4.19 -4.31
N GLY A 55 23.23 4.58 -5.56
CA GLY A 55 22.37 4.39 -6.72
C GLY A 55 22.07 2.93 -7.05
N LEU A 56 23.04 2.00 -6.99
CA LEU A 56 22.78 0.59 -7.28
C LEU A 56 21.94 -0.06 -6.17
N VAL A 57 22.18 0.27 -4.91
CA VAL A 57 21.36 -0.19 -3.78
C VAL A 57 19.94 0.31 -3.92
N GLY A 58 19.76 1.60 -4.25
CA GLY A 58 18.46 2.21 -4.50
C GLY A 58 17.73 1.55 -5.68
N PHE A 59 18.44 1.35 -6.80
CA PHE A 59 17.89 0.67 -7.98
C PHE A 59 17.41 -0.75 -7.65
N LEU A 60 18.25 -1.57 -7.03
CA LEU A 60 17.88 -2.95 -6.68
C LEU A 60 16.74 -3.01 -5.64
N SER A 61 16.67 -2.05 -4.73
CA SER A 61 15.59 -1.93 -3.76
C SER A 61 14.27 -1.52 -4.43
N SER A 62 14.32 -0.74 -5.51
CA SER A 62 13.13 -0.32 -6.27
C SER A 62 12.56 -1.42 -7.16
N LEU A 63 13.27 -2.54 -7.37
CA LEU A 63 12.83 -3.61 -8.28
C LEU A 63 11.54 -4.29 -7.80
N ALA A 64 11.29 -4.44 -6.49
CA ALA A 64 10.01 -4.98 -6.02
C ALA A 64 8.83 -4.05 -6.35
N PRO A 65 8.82 -2.76 -6.01
CA PRO A 65 7.78 -1.84 -6.47
C PRO A 65 7.66 -1.78 -8.01
N ILE A 66 8.77 -1.87 -8.76
CA ILE A 66 8.73 -1.93 -10.24
C ILE A 66 8.05 -3.21 -10.72
N GLY A 67 8.36 -4.37 -10.12
CA GLY A 67 7.71 -5.65 -10.43
C GLY A 67 6.20 -5.59 -10.15
N GLU A 68 5.81 -5.03 -9.03
CA GLU A 68 4.40 -4.80 -8.68
C GLU A 68 3.73 -3.85 -9.70
N PHE A 69 4.33 -2.70 -9.98
CA PHE A 69 3.83 -1.71 -10.91
C PHE A 69 3.59 -2.27 -12.32
N THR A 70 4.56 -3.01 -12.85
CA THR A 70 4.51 -3.51 -14.23
C THR A 70 3.51 -4.63 -14.44
N THR A 71 3.15 -5.38 -13.40
CA THR A 71 2.36 -6.61 -13.53
C THR A 71 1.02 -6.60 -12.82
N VAL A 72 0.75 -5.64 -11.93
CA VAL A 72 -0.45 -5.66 -11.09
C VAL A 72 -1.76 -5.59 -11.88
N LEU A 73 -1.81 -4.81 -12.96
CA LEU A 73 -3.00 -4.76 -13.83
C LEU A 73 -3.26 -6.08 -14.54
N LEU A 74 -2.21 -6.75 -14.99
CA LEU A 74 -2.29 -8.10 -15.58
C LEU A 74 -2.73 -9.12 -14.54
N SER A 75 -2.27 -8.98 -13.31
CA SER A 75 -2.69 -9.81 -12.18
C SER A 75 -4.15 -9.62 -11.83
N GLY A 76 -4.66 -8.38 -11.87
CA GLY A 76 -6.08 -8.08 -11.72
C GLY A 76 -6.95 -8.71 -12.81
N LEU A 77 -6.51 -8.61 -14.08
CA LEU A 77 -7.15 -9.31 -15.21
C LEU A 77 -7.12 -10.83 -15.05
N ALA A 78 -5.98 -11.38 -14.60
CA ALA A 78 -5.86 -12.82 -14.35
C ALA A 78 -6.80 -13.25 -13.23
N ALA A 79 -6.94 -12.45 -12.16
CA ALA A 79 -7.89 -12.71 -11.09
C ALA A 79 -9.36 -12.68 -11.57
N ASP A 80 -9.72 -11.76 -12.46
CA ASP A 80 -11.07 -11.73 -13.06
C ASP A 80 -11.32 -12.92 -13.98
N ARG A 81 -10.28 -13.46 -14.66
CA ARG A 81 -10.42 -14.55 -15.63
C ARG A 81 -10.32 -15.94 -15.01
N TYR A 82 -9.33 -16.15 -14.16
CA TYR A 82 -8.98 -17.47 -13.59
C TYR A 82 -9.51 -17.69 -12.19
N GLY A 83 -10.09 -16.66 -11.60
CA GLY A 83 -10.55 -16.63 -10.22
C GLY A 83 -9.56 -15.94 -9.28
N ARG A 84 -10.09 -15.37 -8.21
CA ARG A 84 -9.31 -14.56 -7.26
C ARG A 84 -8.44 -15.43 -6.36
N PHE A 85 -8.98 -16.58 -5.91
CA PHE A 85 -8.25 -17.47 -4.99
C PHE A 85 -7.08 -18.21 -5.64
N PRO A 86 -7.14 -18.71 -6.87
CA PRO A 86 -5.96 -19.24 -7.57
C PRO A 86 -4.82 -18.24 -7.67
N ILE A 87 -5.13 -16.97 -7.96
CA ILE A 87 -4.13 -15.89 -8.05
C ILE A 87 -3.58 -15.55 -6.67
N LEU A 88 -4.43 -15.47 -5.64
CA LEU A 88 -4.01 -15.25 -4.25
C LEU A 88 -3.06 -16.35 -3.76
N LEU A 89 -3.44 -17.61 -3.93
CA LEU A 89 -2.64 -18.77 -3.48
C LEU A 89 -1.34 -18.89 -4.29
N GLY A 90 -1.40 -18.78 -5.63
CA GLY A 90 -0.23 -18.82 -6.48
C GLY A 90 0.76 -17.70 -6.17
N GLY A 91 0.27 -16.48 -5.95
CA GLY A 91 1.07 -15.34 -5.53
C GLY A 91 1.75 -15.59 -4.17
N THR A 92 0.99 -16.08 -3.17
CA THR A 92 1.55 -16.33 -1.82
C THR A 92 2.58 -17.46 -1.83
N ALA A 93 2.34 -18.53 -2.56
CA ALA A 93 3.32 -19.62 -2.74
C ALA A 93 4.60 -19.10 -3.42
N SER A 94 4.46 -18.34 -4.50
CA SER A 94 5.59 -17.73 -5.21
C SER A 94 6.39 -16.80 -4.31
N ALA A 95 5.73 -15.92 -3.56
CA ALA A 95 6.38 -15.01 -2.61
C ALA A 95 7.18 -15.77 -1.54
N THR A 96 6.63 -16.89 -1.02
CA THR A 96 7.32 -17.77 -0.06
C THR A 96 8.62 -18.31 -0.62
N VAL A 97 8.58 -18.87 -1.82
CA VAL A 97 9.76 -19.44 -2.49
C VAL A 97 10.79 -18.35 -2.77
N LEU A 98 10.36 -17.20 -3.31
CA LEU A 98 11.25 -16.09 -3.65
C LEU A 98 11.97 -15.54 -2.42
N LEU A 99 11.29 -15.41 -1.29
CA LEU A 99 11.91 -14.94 -0.06
C LEU A 99 12.92 -15.97 0.49
N ALA A 100 12.63 -17.26 0.38
CA ALA A 100 13.59 -18.32 0.68
C ALA A 100 14.83 -18.25 -0.24
N VAL A 101 14.64 -18.03 -1.55
CA VAL A 101 15.73 -17.88 -2.53
C VAL A 101 16.56 -16.63 -2.24
N MET A 102 15.96 -15.51 -1.83
CA MET A 102 16.69 -14.30 -1.40
C MET A 102 17.68 -14.61 -0.26
N SER A 103 17.32 -15.51 0.65
CA SER A 103 18.21 -15.92 1.75
C SER A 103 19.50 -16.62 1.29
N LEU A 104 19.50 -17.13 0.07
CA LEU A 104 20.64 -17.81 -0.57
C LEU A 104 21.40 -16.86 -1.52
N GLY A 105 20.86 -15.66 -1.77
CA GLY A 105 21.38 -14.72 -2.74
C GLY A 105 22.79 -14.25 -2.42
N ARG A 106 23.72 -14.48 -3.36
CA ARG A 106 25.12 -14.03 -3.27
C ARG A 106 25.55 -13.17 -4.47
N SER A 107 24.62 -12.84 -5.36
CA SER A 107 24.88 -11.96 -6.50
C SER A 107 23.80 -10.90 -6.64
N ALA A 108 24.18 -9.73 -7.16
CA ALA A 108 23.27 -8.63 -7.41
C ALA A 108 22.12 -9.02 -8.36
N GLY A 109 22.44 -9.80 -9.40
CA GLY A 109 21.45 -10.28 -10.37
C GLY A 109 20.40 -11.21 -9.74
N LEU A 110 20.82 -12.17 -8.89
CA LEU A 110 19.90 -13.07 -8.20
C LEU A 110 19.02 -12.30 -7.20
N LEU A 111 19.61 -11.41 -6.39
CA LEU A 111 18.88 -10.61 -5.43
C LEU A 111 17.92 -9.63 -6.11
N GLY A 112 18.36 -8.95 -7.15
CA GLY A 112 17.51 -8.04 -7.93
C GLY A 112 16.37 -8.77 -8.64
N GLY A 113 16.67 -9.88 -9.33
CA GLY A 113 15.66 -10.69 -10.03
C GLY A 113 14.62 -11.27 -9.07
N THR A 114 15.04 -11.82 -7.92
CA THR A 114 14.11 -12.34 -6.92
C THR A 114 13.30 -11.23 -6.27
N ASN A 115 13.88 -10.04 -6.04
CA ASN A 115 13.16 -8.88 -5.51
C ASN A 115 12.10 -8.37 -6.50
N PHE A 116 12.42 -8.30 -7.79
CA PHE A 116 11.44 -7.97 -8.84
C PHE A 116 10.27 -8.96 -8.85
N LEU A 117 10.54 -10.27 -8.91
CA LEU A 117 9.50 -11.29 -8.91
C LEU A 117 8.70 -11.32 -7.62
N PHE A 118 9.31 -10.99 -6.48
CA PHE A 118 8.61 -10.83 -5.21
C PHE A 118 7.57 -9.69 -5.27
N GLY A 119 7.92 -8.58 -5.93
CA GLY A 119 6.97 -7.50 -6.24
C GLY A 119 5.81 -7.95 -7.12
N VAL A 120 6.08 -8.74 -8.16
CA VAL A 120 5.03 -9.35 -9.01
C VAL A 120 4.05 -10.18 -8.17
N ALA A 121 4.57 -11.05 -7.30
CA ALA A 121 3.75 -11.86 -6.42
C ALA A 121 2.92 -11.00 -5.44
N SER A 122 3.52 -9.94 -4.86
CA SER A 122 2.84 -8.99 -3.97
C SER A 122 1.66 -8.31 -4.66
N GLY A 123 1.86 -7.80 -5.88
CA GLY A 123 0.81 -7.16 -6.67
C GLY A 123 -0.35 -8.10 -7.00
N ALA A 124 -0.04 -9.36 -7.33
CA ALA A 124 -1.06 -10.37 -7.62
C ALA A 124 -1.93 -10.65 -6.38
N ILE A 125 -1.31 -10.81 -5.21
CA ILE A 125 -2.04 -11.04 -3.95
C ILE A 125 -2.91 -9.83 -3.62
N LEU A 126 -2.39 -8.62 -3.74
CA LEU A 126 -3.12 -7.42 -3.38
C LEU A 126 -4.33 -7.18 -4.29
N ALA A 127 -4.16 -7.34 -5.61
CA ALA A 127 -5.23 -7.20 -6.58
C ALA A 127 -6.37 -8.22 -6.32
N ALA A 128 -6.01 -9.50 -6.11
CA ALA A 128 -6.95 -10.56 -5.80
C ALA A 128 -7.67 -10.33 -4.46
N SER A 129 -6.91 -9.95 -3.42
CA SER A 129 -7.45 -9.70 -2.08
C SER A 129 -8.48 -8.58 -2.08
N LEU A 130 -8.15 -7.43 -2.69
CA LEU A 130 -9.06 -6.29 -2.79
C LEU A 130 -10.33 -6.61 -3.57
N ALA A 131 -10.20 -7.40 -4.65
CA ALA A 131 -11.37 -7.85 -5.41
C ALA A 131 -12.32 -8.70 -4.55
N VAL A 132 -11.79 -9.66 -3.78
CA VAL A 132 -12.60 -10.49 -2.86
C VAL A 132 -13.29 -9.63 -1.81
N VAL A 133 -12.56 -8.71 -1.16
CA VAL A 133 -13.16 -7.83 -0.14
C VAL A 133 -14.28 -6.99 -0.74
N ALA A 134 -14.06 -6.42 -1.94
CA ALA A 134 -15.08 -5.64 -2.62
C ALA A 134 -16.30 -6.46 -3.06
N ASP A 135 -16.11 -7.75 -3.43
CA ASP A 135 -17.20 -8.65 -3.82
C ASP A 135 -18.04 -9.12 -2.62
N GLN A 136 -17.37 -9.39 -1.49
CA GLN A 136 -18.03 -9.90 -0.29
C GLN A 136 -18.60 -8.81 0.62
N SER A 137 -18.41 -7.53 0.29
CA SER A 137 -18.89 -6.39 1.07
C SER A 137 -20.17 -5.81 0.50
N GLY A 138 -21.21 -5.67 1.33
CA GLY A 138 -22.41 -4.90 1.00
C GLY A 138 -22.11 -3.41 0.80
N ARG A 139 -22.92 -2.69 -0.01
CA ARG A 139 -22.69 -1.26 -0.31
C ARG A 139 -22.60 -0.39 0.94
N GLY A 140 -23.38 -0.69 1.97
CA GLY A 140 -23.40 0.08 3.24
C GLY A 140 -22.26 -0.26 4.21
N GLU A 141 -21.50 -1.34 3.95
CA GLU A 141 -20.43 -1.83 4.83
C GLU A 141 -19.06 -1.84 4.15
N ARG A 142 -18.98 -1.39 2.89
CA ARG A 142 -17.73 -1.39 2.12
C ARG A 142 -16.61 -0.60 2.78
N GLY A 143 -16.92 0.55 3.34
CA GLY A 143 -15.94 1.36 4.06
C GLY A 143 -15.39 0.62 5.28
N PHE A 144 -16.25 -0.05 6.02
CA PHE A 144 -15.84 -0.85 7.18
C PHE A 144 -14.95 -2.03 6.78
N GLU A 145 -15.35 -2.82 5.79
CA GLU A 145 -14.57 -3.99 5.34
C GLU A 145 -13.27 -3.58 4.65
N MET A 146 -13.27 -2.49 3.85
CA MET A 146 -12.05 -1.91 3.30
C MET A 146 -11.14 -1.34 4.40
N GLY A 147 -11.71 -0.76 5.46
CA GLY A 147 -10.96 -0.34 6.63
C GLY A 147 -10.33 -1.51 7.38
N ARG A 148 -11.01 -2.66 7.49
CA ARG A 148 -10.44 -3.89 8.05
C ARG A 148 -9.30 -4.43 7.18
N PHE A 149 -9.48 -4.42 5.86
CA PHE A 149 -8.44 -4.79 4.93
C PHE A 149 -7.20 -3.90 5.08
N ASP A 150 -7.40 -2.58 5.10
CA ASP A 150 -6.31 -1.62 5.23
C ASP A 150 -5.60 -1.72 6.59
N ALA A 151 -6.36 -1.98 7.66
CA ALA A 151 -5.80 -2.28 8.99
C ALA A 151 -4.84 -3.47 8.95
N VAL A 152 -5.26 -4.57 8.34
CA VAL A 152 -4.45 -5.80 8.22
C VAL A 152 -3.24 -5.57 7.32
N ASN A 153 -3.42 -4.83 6.21
CA ASN A 153 -2.37 -4.46 5.28
C ASN A 153 -1.26 -3.63 5.96
N LEU A 154 -1.66 -2.58 6.69
CA LEU A 154 -0.74 -1.72 7.44
C LEU A 154 -0.09 -2.47 8.61
N PHE A 155 -0.87 -3.23 9.35
CA PHE A 155 -0.39 -4.00 10.50
C PHE A 155 0.72 -4.97 10.10
N GLY A 156 0.48 -5.78 9.05
CA GLY A 156 1.50 -6.67 8.51
C GLY A 156 2.74 -5.91 8.06
N TYR A 157 2.55 -4.86 7.27
CA TYR A 157 3.65 -4.08 6.71
C TYR A 157 4.54 -3.42 7.79
N ILE A 158 3.92 -2.73 8.75
CA ILE A 158 4.64 -2.00 9.80
C ILE A 158 5.36 -2.97 10.75
N LEU A 159 4.72 -4.08 11.12
CA LEU A 159 5.35 -5.10 11.96
C LEU A 159 6.52 -5.78 11.25
N GLY A 160 6.37 -6.11 9.96
CA GLY A 160 7.45 -6.67 9.17
C GLY A 160 8.64 -5.70 9.05
N PHE A 161 8.36 -4.43 8.78
CA PHE A 161 9.37 -3.38 8.70
C PHE A 161 10.10 -3.18 10.05
N ALA A 162 9.35 -3.12 11.15
CA ALA A 162 9.91 -3.02 12.50
C ALA A 162 10.79 -4.24 12.85
N ALA A 163 10.31 -5.45 12.53
CA ALA A 163 11.08 -6.68 12.73
C ALA A 163 12.38 -6.68 11.91
N GLY A 164 12.34 -6.19 10.67
CA GLY A 164 13.51 -6.01 9.83
C GLY A 164 14.52 -5.02 10.40
N LEU A 165 14.07 -3.85 10.84
CA LEU A 165 14.92 -2.83 11.48
C LEU A 165 15.52 -3.35 12.80
N GLY A 166 14.71 -4.03 13.63
CA GLY A 166 15.17 -4.64 14.88
C GLY A 166 16.25 -5.70 14.63
N GLY A 167 16.04 -6.55 13.61
CA GLY A 167 17.02 -7.53 13.17
C GLY A 167 18.33 -6.89 12.69
N LEU A 168 18.25 -5.82 11.89
CA LEU A 168 19.43 -5.06 11.45
C LEU A 168 20.20 -4.41 12.60
N GLY A 169 19.49 -4.02 13.67
CA GLY A 169 20.10 -3.41 14.86
C GLY A 169 20.73 -4.40 15.83
N SER A 170 20.28 -5.67 15.84
CA SER A 170 20.65 -6.65 16.86
C SER A 170 21.46 -7.84 16.32
N LEU A 171 21.37 -8.15 15.01
CA LEU A 171 21.99 -9.34 14.43
C LEU A 171 23.32 -9.00 13.74
N PRO A 172 24.32 -9.91 13.80
CA PRO A 172 25.54 -9.79 13.01
C PRO A 172 25.23 -9.98 11.51
N ASN A 173 26.09 -9.45 10.64
CA ASN A 173 25.90 -9.52 9.19
C ASN A 173 25.73 -10.94 8.65
N SER A 174 26.40 -11.92 9.24
CA SER A 174 26.30 -13.35 8.87
C SER A 174 24.92 -13.94 9.16
N ALA A 175 24.15 -13.35 10.06
CA ALA A 175 22.82 -13.81 10.44
C ALA A 175 21.70 -13.13 9.66
N LEU A 176 21.98 -12.08 8.86
CA LEU A 176 20.93 -11.37 8.08
C LEU A 176 20.14 -12.28 7.12
N PRO A 177 20.72 -13.32 6.46
CA PRO A 177 19.96 -14.27 5.66
C PRO A 177 18.83 -14.98 6.43
N TRP A 178 18.96 -15.12 7.76
CA TRP A 178 17.92 -15.72 8.58
C TRP A 178 16.65 -14.88 8.66
N LEU A 179 16.75 -13.55 8.51
CA LEU A 179 15.57 -12.69 8.44
C LEU A 179 14.70 -13.03 7.21
N PHE A 180 15.32 -13.27 6.06
CA PHE A 180 14.57 -13.72 4.86
C PHE A 180 13.98 -15.12 5.05
N ARG A 181 14.70 -16.05 5.71
CA ARG A 181 14.17 -17.39 6.02
C ARG A 181 12.99 -17.32 7.00
N ALA A 182 13.09 -16.49 8.03
CA ALA A 182 11.99 -16.24 8.95
C ALA A 182 10.78 -15.65 8.23
N GLY A 183 11.00 -14.65 7.35
CA GLY A 183 9.96 -14.10 6.48
C GLY A 183 9.31 -15.16 5.58
N ALA A 184 10.12 -16.03 4.96
CA ALA A 184 9.61 -17.15 4.15
C ALA A 184 8.76 -18.13 4.96
N ALA A 185 9.16 -18.44 6.20
CA ALA A 185 8.37 -19.30 7.10
C ALA A 185 7.03 -18.64 7.48
N VAL A 186 7.03 -17.33 7.73
CA VAL A 186 5.81 -16.56 7.99
C VAL A 186 4.88 -16.57 6.76
N LEU A 187 5.43 -16.39 5.55
CA LEU A 187 4.65 -16.48 4.31
C LEU A 187 4.11 -17.88 4.05
N LEU A 188 4.89 -18.93 4.34
CA LEU A 188 4.43 -20.31 4.23
C LEU A 188 3.24 -20.57 5.17
N ALA A 189 3.31 -20.10 6.41
CA ALA A 189 2.19 -20.19 7.34
C ALA A 189 0.94 -19.47 6.79
N GLY A 190 1.11 -18.30 6.19
CA GLY A 190 0.05 -17.56 5.51
C GLY A 190 -0.56 -18.31 4.32
N PHE A 191 0.29 -18.92 3.49
CA PHE A 191 -0.15 -19.77 2.37
C PHE A 191 -0.97 -20.95 2.85
N LEU A 192 -0.48 -21.70 3.84
CA LEU A 192 -1.19 -22.86 4.40
C LEU A 192 -2.52 -22.45 5.05
N PHE A 193 -2.54 -21.32 5.75
CA PHE A 193 -3.76 -20.76 6.33
C PHE A 193 -4.78 -20.40 5.25
N ALA A 194 -4.37 -19.70 4.20
CA ALA A 194 -5.25 -19.32 3.09
C ALA A 194 -5.77 -20.58 2.36
N LEU A 195 -4.88 -21.53 2.05
CA LEU A 195 -5.23 -22.79 1.38
C LEU A 195 -6.27 -23.59 2.19
N ALA A 196 -6.08 -23.73 3.50
CA ALA A 196 -7.03 -24.41 4.38
C ALA A 196 -8.38 -23.67 4.43
N SER A 197 -8.34 -22.33 4.41
CA SER A 197 -9.55 -21.51 4.50
C SER A 197 -10.41 -21.52 3.23
N VAL A 198 -9.82 -21.69 2.03
CA VAL A 198 -10.56 -21.72 0.76
C VAL A 198 -10.84 -23.14 0.26
N ARG A 199 -10.42 -24.16 0.98
CA ARG A 199 -10.61 -25.56 0.58
C ARG A 199 -12.10 -25.88 0.38
N GLY A 200 -12.44 -26.42 -0.78
CA GLY A 200 -13.82 -26.78 -1.15
C GLY A 200 -14.68 -25.62 -1.66
N TYR A 201 -14.14 -24.39 -1.76
CA TYR A 201 -14.84 -23.28 -2.38
C TYR A 201 -14.61 -23.28 -3.89
N ALA A 202 -15.72 -23.31 -4.64
CA ALA A 202 -15.72 -23.17 -6.10
C ALA A 202 -16.08 -21.72 -6.45
N GLU A 203 -15.11 -20.98 -7.01
CA GLU A 203 -15.32 -19.60 -7.41
C GLU A 203 -16.04 -19.55 -8.79
N PRO A 204 -17.12 -18.78 -8.92
CA PRO A 204 -17.74 -18.55 -10.23
C PRO A 204 -16.77 -17.74 -11.10
N THR A 205 -16.33 -18.31 -12.22
CA THR A 205 -15.43 -17.67 -13.16
C THR A 205 -16.18 -17.34 -14.45
N ASP A 206 -16.15 -16.07 -14.88
CA ASP A 206 -16.64 -15.68 -16.20
C ASP A 206 -15.47 -15.57 -17.19
N ARG A 207 -15.30 -16.62 -18.00
CA ARG A 207 -14.19 -16.77 -18.95
C ARG A 207 -14.22 -15.82 -20.15
N ASN A 208 -15.34 -15.07 -20.37
CA ASN A 208 -15.57 -14.32 -21.60
C ASN A 208 -15.15 -12.84 -21.55
N THR A 209 -14.64 -12.31 -20.43
CA THR A 209 -14.50 -10.86 -20.24
C THR A 209 -13.11 -10.29 -20.52
N PHE A 210 -12.14 -11.08 -21.01
CA PHE A 210 -10.77 -10.59 -21.26
C PHE A 210 -10.72 -9.60 -22.45
N ARG A 211 -10.62 -8.29 -22.16
CA ARG A 211 -10.31 -7.25 -23.16
C ARG A 211 -9.38 -6.20 -22.55
N LEU A 212 -8.21 -5.99 -23.15
CA LEU A 212 -7.24 -4.96 -22.73
C LEU A 212 -7.84 -3.55 -22.66
N ARG A 213 -8.87 -3.25 -23.44
CA ARG A 213 -9.60 -1.97 -23.36
C ARG A 213 -10.19 -1.71 -21.99
N HIS A 214 -10.53 -2.75 -21.23
CA HIS A 214 -11.06 -2.61 -19.86
C HIS A 214 -10.04 -2.01 -18.90
N ILE A 215 -8.74 -2.22 -19.12
CA ILE A 215 -7.67 -1.57 -18.34
C ILE A 215 -7.72 -0.07 -18.53
N ARG A 216 -7.73 0.38 -19.80
CA ARG A 216 -7.79 1.81 -20.11
C ARG A 216 -9.03 2.46 -19.52
N ASP A 217 -10.19 1.82 -19.70
CA ASP A 217 -11.47 2.35 -19.21
C ASP A 217 -11.58 2.32 -17.68
N ALA A 218 -10.85 1.41 -16.99
CA ALA A 218 -10.78 1.38 -15.54
C ALA A 218 -9.79 2.43 -14.96
N VAL A 219 -8.66 2.65 -15.62
CA VAL A 219 -7.58 3.51 -15.11
C VAL A 219 -7.79 4.98 -15.46
N LEU A 220 -8.21 5.28 -16.71
CA LEU A 220 -8.28 6.67 -17.22
C LEU A 220 -9.63 7.37 -16.95
N ARG A 221 -10.52 6.78 -16.18
CA ARG A 221 -11.73 7.46 -15.75
C ARG A 221 -11.39 8.63 -14.83
N ARG A 222 -11.98 9.80 -15.07
CA ARG A 222 -11.72 11.02 -14.29
C ARG A 222 -11.99 10.82 -12.79
N ASP A 223 -13.10 10.17 -12.44
CA ASP A 223 -13.48 9.85 -11.06
C ASP A 223 -12.47 8.95 -10.35
N VAL A 224 -11.89 7.96 -11.07
CA VAL A 224 -10.82 7.10 -10.57
C VAL A 224 -9.51 7.90 -10.42
N MET A 225 -9.14 8.68 -11.44
CA MET A 225 -7.90 9.47 -11.41
C MET A 225 -7.88 10.48 -10.25
N LEU A 226 -8.97 11.22 -10.03
CA LEU A 226 -9.07 12.17 -8.91
C LEU A 226 -9.05 11.48 -7.53
N LEU A 227 -9.42 10.21 -7.47
CA LEU A 227 -9.34 9.42 -6.25
C LEU A 227 -7.92 8.91 -5.98
N VAL A 228 -7.18 8.51 -7.03
CA VAL A 228 -5.88 7.85 -6.87
C VAL A 228 -4.68 8.81 -6.89
N LEU A 229 -4.82 10.01 -7.45
CA LEU A 229 -3.75 11.01 -7.46
C LEU A 229 -3.21 11.37 -6.05
N PRO A 230 -4.05 11.63 -5.02
CA PRO A 230 -3.55 11.87 -3.68
C PRO A 230 -2.80 10.65 -3.12
N TRP A 231 -3.24 9.44 -3.43
CA TRP A 231 -2.51 8.22 -3.05
C TRP A 231 -1.12 8.17 -3.66
N PHE A 232 -1.02 8.46 -4.96
CA PHE A 232 0.27 8.52 -5.63
C PHE A 232 1.25 9.44 -4.87
N VAL A 233 0.78 10.65 -4.53
CA VAL A 233 1.58 11.64 -3.80
C VAL A 233 1.94 11.16 -2.39
N ILE A 234 0.99 10.53 -1.67
CA ILE A 234 1.22 9.96 -0.34
C ILE A 234 2.28 8.84 -0.40
N TYR A 235 2.20 7.98 -1.42
CA TYR A 235 3.17 6.89 -1.57
C TYR A 235 4.54 7.34 -2.09
N MET A 236 4.63 8.49 -2.75
CA MET A 236 5.93 9.15 -2.98
C MET A 236 6.63 9.50 -1.66
N LEU A 237 5.87 10.05 -0.70
CA LEU A 237 6.39 10.33 0.64
C LEU A 237 6.85 9.06 1.35
N LEU A 238 6.05 8.00 1.28
CA LEU A 238 6.36 6.73 1.92
C LEU A 238 7.62 6.07 1.32
N GLY A 239 7.75 6.08 -0.01
CA GLY A 239 8.94 5.59 -0.70
C GLY A 239 10.22 6.31 -0.24
N THR A 240 10.15 7.63 -0.11
CA THR A 240 11.27 8.44 0.42
C THR A 240 11.62 8.06 1.85
N ALA A 241 10.63 7.88 2.72
CA ALA A 241 10.84 7.53 4.11
C ALA A 241 11.61 6.20 4.26
N PHE A 242 11.35 5.22 3.41
CA PHE A 242 12.03 3.92 3.49
C PHE A 242 13.55 3.98 3.26
N ILE A 243 14.02 4.88 2.41
CA ILE A 243 15.46 5.05 2.19
C ILE A 243 16.08 5.93 3.27
N PHE A 244 15.45 7.06 3.56
CA PHE A 244 16.09 8.09 4.37
C PHE A 244 15.89 7.89 5.88
N LEU A 245 14.83 7.22 6.34
CA LEU A 245 14.51 7.09 7.76
C LEU A 245 15.62 6.38 8.54
N GLY A 246 16.11 5.25 8.04
CA GLY A 246 17.20 4.51 8.70
C GLY A 246 18.53 5.27 8.68
N SER A 247 18.81 5.99 7.61
CA SER A 247 20.01 6.81 7.46
C SER A 247 19.94 8.05 8.34
N ALA A 248 18.79 8.71 8.41
CA ALA A 248 18.55 9.85 9.27
C ALA A 248 18.69 9.49 10.76
N ALA A 249 18.12 8.36 11.19
CA ALA A 249 18.25 7.87 12.56
C ALA A 249 19.72 7.65 12.93
N LYS A 250 20.50 7.01 12.05
CA LYS A 250 21.94 6.82 12.26
C LYS A 250 22.70 8.13 12.29
N GLY A 251 22.37 9.09 11.44
CA GLY A 251 23.00 10.41 11.37
C GLY A 251 22.88 11.19 12.69
N VAL A 252 21.78 11.03 13.41
CA VAL A 252 21.57 11.63 14.74
C VAL A 252 21.92 10.69 15.90
N GLY A 253 22.57 9.56 15.63
CA GLY A 253 22.96 8.61 16.66
C GLY A 253 21.80 7.83 17.30
N PHE A 254 20.62 7.80 16.65
CA PHE A 254 19.44 7.13 17.19
C PHE A 254 19.48 5.62 16.91
N PRO A 255 19.40 4.75 17.93
CA PRO A 255 19.50 3.30 17.72
C PRO A 255 18.34 2.76 16.86
N LEU A 256 18.66 1.92 15.86
CA LEU A 256 17.65 1.30 14.99
C LEU A 256 16.67 0.40 15.76
N THR A 257 17.09 -0.19 16.87
CA THR A 257 16.22 -0.98 17.75
C THR A 257 15.12 -0.13 18.40
N TRP A 258 15.45 1.07 18.84
CA TRP A 258 14.46 2.04 19.35
C TRP A 258 13.53 2.53 18.27
N LEU A 259 14.06 2.83 17.07
CA LEU A 259 13.25 3.18 15.92
C LEU A 259 12.27 2.04 15.57
N ALA A 260 12.75 0.79 15.59
CA ALA A 260 11.91 -0.39 15.38
C ALA A 260 10.81 -0.52 16.44
N ALA A 261 11.13 -0.27 17.72
CA ALA A 261 10.15 -0.31 18.81
C ALA A 261 9.06 0.76 18.67
N ILE A 262 9.44 2.00 18.30
CA ILE A 262 8.49 3.09 18.05
C ILE A 262 7.58 2.78 16.85
N ILE A 263 8.17 2.36 15.72
CA ILE A 263 7.41 2.00 14.51
C ILE A 263 6.50 0.80 14.80
N GLY A 264 7.02 -0.23 15.48
CA GLY A 264 6.24 -1.40 15.86
C GLY A 264 5.09 -1.06 16.81
N GLY A 265 5.32 -0.21 17.80
CA GLY A 265 4.28 0.28 18.71
C GLY A 265 3.20 1.09 17.99
N ALA A 266 3.59 2.00 17.11
CA ALA A 266 2.65 2.70 16.24
C ALA A 266 1.87 1.73 15.33
N GLY A 267 2.55 0.71 14.78
CA GLY A 267 1.94 -0.34 13.97
C GLY A 267 0.94 -1.23 14.71
N LEU A 268 1.00 -1.29 16.03
CA LEU A 268 -0.01 -1.97 16.84
C LEU A 268 -1.28 -1.12 17.01
N ILE A 269 -1.14 0.18 17.13
CA ILE A 269 -2.25 1.10 17.49
C ILE A 269 -2.93 1.67 16.25
N LEU A 270 -2.15 2.23 15.31
CA LEU A 270 -2.70 2.99 14.18
C LEU A 270 -3.65 2.18 13.28
N PRO A 271 -3.35 0.92 12.91
CA PRO A 271 -4.25 0.14 12.08
C PRO A 271 -5.62 -0.12 12.71
N LEU A 272 -5.71 -0.16 14.05
CA LEU A 272 -6.99 -0.37 14.74
C LEU A 272 -8.00 0.76 14.50
N THR A 273 -7.54 1.93 14.10
CA THR A 273 -8.41 3.07 13.75
C THR A 273 -9.06 2.93 12.37
N GLN A 274 -8.48 2.14 11.45
CA GLN A 274 -8.94 2.02 10.06
C GLN A 274 -10.39 1.54 9.91
N PRO A 275 -10.86 0.47 10.59
CA PRO A 275 -12.25 0.04 10.51
C PRO A 275 -13.23 1.10 11.05
N TRP A 276 -12.80 1.87 12.06
CA TRP A 276 -13.60 2.97 12.59
C TRP A 276 -13.76 4.08 11.56
N PHE A 277 -12.67 4.52 10.92
CA PHE A 277 -12.73 5.49 9.83
C PHE A 277 -13.58 5.01 8.67
N GLY A 278 -13.44 3.74 8.28
CA GLY A 278 -14.26 3.14 7.24
C GLY A 278 -15.76 3.20 7.57
N ARG A 279 -16.15 2.83 8.80
CA ARG A 279 -17.54 2.91 9.27
C ARG A 279 -18.06 4.34 9.31
N GLN A 280 -17.22 5.29 9.73
CA GLN A 280 -17.61 6.71 9.71
C GLN A 280 -17.76 7.25 8.29
N ALA A 281 -16.90 6.81 7.36
CA ALA A 281 -17.02 7.17 5.95
C ALA A 281 -18.31 6.64 5.31
N ASP A 282 -18.75 5.44 5.68
CA ASP A 282 -20.05 4.89 5.23
C ASP A 282 -21.23 5.70 5.77
N ARG A 283 -21.16 6.17 7.03
CA ARG A 283 -22.25 6.91 7.71
C ARG A 283 -22.33 8.39 7.34
N ARG A 284 -21.17 9.07 7.26
CA ARG A 284 -21.09 10.55 7.11
C ARG A 284 -20.76 10.97 5.68
N GLY A 285 -20.48 10.01 4.81
CA GLY A 285 -20.05 10.23 3.43
C GLY A 285 -18.54 10.26 3.26
N ARG A 286 -18.07 9.54 2.26
CA ARG A 286 -16.66 9.32 1.94
C ARG A 286 -15.87 10.59 1.61
N PRO A 287 -16.44 11.60 0.88
CA PRO A 287 -15.72 12.83 0.57
C PRO A 287 -15.18 13.58 1.80
N VAL A 288 -15.89 13.53 2.92
CA VAL A 288 -15.45 14.17 4.19
C VAL A 288 -14.12 13.58 4.66
N PHE A 289 -13.98 12.25 4.64
CA PHE A 289 -12.79 11.57 5.11
C PHE A 289 -11.64 11.64 4.12
N LEU A 290 -11.91 11.73 2.82
CA LEU A 290 -10.89 12.03 1.81
C LEU A 290 -10.26 13.40 2.05
N ILE A 291 -11.07 14.43 2.31
CA ILE A 291 -10.59 15.79 2.57
C ILE A 291 -9.84 15.85 3.91
N LEU A 292 -10.45 15.33 4.99
CA LEU A 292 -9.82 15.33 6.32
C LEU A 292 -8.49 14.58 6.30
N GLY A 293 -8.44 13.44 5.61
CA GLY A 293 -7.21 12.66 5.48
C GLY A 293 -6.12 13.41 4.72
N THR A 294 -6.47 14.12 3.63
CA THR A 294 -5.49 14.95 2.90
C THR A 294 -4.99 16.11 3.74
N ILE A 295 -5.88 16.79 4.47
CA ILE A 295 -5.48 17.86 5.41
C ILE A 295 -4.53 17.28 6.47
N GLY A 296 -4.83 16.08 7.01
CA GLY A 296 -3.96 15.38 7.94
C GLY A 296 -2.55 15.16 7.38
N PHE A 297 -2.41 14.68 6.15
CA PHE A 297 -1.10 14.49 5.50
C PHE A 297 -0.36 15.82 5.29
N VAL A 298 -1.02 16.86 4.79
CA VAL A 298 -0.40 18.18 4.59
C VAL A 298 0.06 18.76 5.92
N SER A 299 -0.78 18.71 6.96
CA SER A 299 -0.42 19.20 8.29
C SER A 299 0.75 18.41 8.89
N LEU A 300 0.79 17.10 8.69
CA LEU A 300 1.89 16.26 9.15
C LEU A 300 3.22 16.67 8.53
N LEU A 301 3.24 16.95 7.22
CA LEU A 301 4.44 17.41 6.52
C LEU A 301 4.90 18.78 7.01
N LEU A 302 3.97 19.73 7.17
CA LEU A 302 4.29 21.09 7.66
C LEU A 302 4.84 21.03 9.10
N LEU A 303 4.22 20.25 9.97
CA LEU A 303 4.68 20.09 11.36
C LEU A 303 6.02 19.37 11.44
N ALA A 304 6.28 18.38 10.58
CA ALA A 304 7.58 17.74 10.51
C ALA A 304 8.67 18.73 10.10
N GLY A 305 8.42 19.63 9.14
CA GLY A 305 9.30 20.71 8.77
C GLY A 305 9.57 21.70 9.94
N LEU A 306 8.52 22.08 10.69
CA LEU A 306 8.66 22.92 11.87
C LEU A 306 9.51 22.27 12.97
N ILE A 307 9.33 20.96 13.20
CA ILE A 307 10.16 20.21 14.16
C ILE A 307 11.64 20.19 13.71
N ALA A 308 11.90 20.03 12.43
CA ALA A 308 13.26 20.07 11.89
C ALA A 308 13.91 21.45 12.13
N GLN A 309 13.14 22.52 12.06
CA GLN A 309 13.64 23.90 12.21
C GLN A 309 13.74 24.34 13.69
N TYR A 310 12.75 24.02 14.52
CA TYR A 310 12.62 24.55 15.88
C TYR A 310 12.84 23.51 16.99
N GLY A 311 13.11 22.27 16.63
CA GLY A 311 13.21 21.15 17.54
C GLY A 311 11.86 20.55 17.95
N ALA A 312 11.92 19.41 18.65
CA ALA A 312 10.75 18.68 19.11
C ALA A 312 10.15 19.36 20.35
N GLN A 313 9.10 20.14 20.14
CA GLN A 313 8.29 20.76 21.19
C GLN A 313 7.02 19.94 21.41
N ASP A 314 6.53 19.84 22.65
CA ASP A 314 5.36 19.03 23.00
C ASP A 314 4.12 19.39 22.17
N VAL A 315 3.89 20.68 21.90
CA VAL A 315 2.79 21.17 21.06
C VAL A 315 2.91 20.67 19.63
N LEU A 316 4.12 20.69 19.05
CA LEU A 316 4.35 20.19 17.69
C LEU A 316 4.20 18.66 17.63
N LEU A 317 4.67 17.94 18.62
CA LEU A 317 4.50 16.49 18.73
C LEU A 317 3.03 16.10 18.87
N ALA A 318 2.26 16.81 19.69
CA ALA A 318 0.82 16.62 19.80
C ALA A 318 0.11 16.90 18.45
N GLY A 319 0.53 17.96 17.76
CA GLY A 319 0.05 18.30 16.41
C GLY A 319 0.31 17.20 15.39
N ILE A 320 1.51 16.59 15.40
CA ILE A 320 1.84 15.42 14.57
C ILE A 320 0.91 14.25 14.86
N GLY A 321 0.66 13.93 16.14
CA GLY A 321 -0.24 12.84 16.52
C GLY A 321 -1.67 13.05 16.01
N ILE A 322 -2.21 14.26 16.15
CA ILE A 322 -3.54 14.64 15.65
C ILE A 322 -3.57 14.56 14.11
N SER A 323 -2.55 15.10 13.44
CA SER A 323 -2.47 15.10 11.97
C SER A 323 -2.37 13.68 11.43
N ALA A 324 -1.56 12.83 12.04
CA ALA A 324 -1.43 11.41 11.68
C ALA A 324 -2.76 10.67 11.87
N PHE A 325 -3.49 10.93 12.96
CA PHE A 325 -4.80 10.34 13.19
C PHE A 325 -5.77 10.67 12.05
N PHE A 326 -5.88 11.94 11.63
CA PHE A 326 -6.76 12.31 10.51
C PHE A 326 -6.26 11.75 9.17
N ALA A 327 -4.95 11.71 8.93
CA ALA A 327 -4.36 11.14 7.72
C ALA A 327 -4.79 9.67 7.50
N LEU A 328 -4.91 8.88 8.57
CA LEU A 328 -5.36 7.49 8.50
C LEU A 328 -6.79 7.32 7.96
N GLY A 329 -7.63 8.32 8.02
CA GLY A 329 -8.99 8.27 7.48
C GLY A 329 -9.06 8.23 5.96
N TYR A 330 -7.97 8.59 5.25
CA TYR A 330 -7.94 8.62 3.78
C TYR A 330 -8.09 7.22 3.17
N GLY A 331 -7.29 6.25 3.63
CA GLY A 331 -7.20 4.90 3.05
C GLY A 331 -8.56 4.20 2.91
N PRO A 332 -9.29 3.94 4.01
CA PRO A 332 -10.58 3.25 3.97
C PRO A 332 -11.62 3.95 3.10
N ALA A 333 -11.68 5.30 3.17
CA ALA A 333 -12.62 6.09 2.39
C ALA A 333 -12.34 6.00 0.88
N ALA A 334 -11.07 6.05 0.52
CA ALA A 334 -10.63 5.97 -0.87
C ALA A 334 -10.79 4.55 -1.44
N LEU A 335 -10.44 3.50 -0.69
CA LEU A 335 -10.66 2.10 -1.10
C LEU A 335 -12.14 1.79 -1.30
N ALA A 336 -13.00 2.23 -0.38
CA ALA A 336 -14.43 2.06 -0.50
C ALA A 336 -14.99 2.81 -1.71
N SER A 337 -14.50 4.04 -1.98
CA SER A 337 -14.89 4.80 -3.18
C SER A 337 -14.46 4.10 -4.47
N LEU A 338 -13.24 3.53 -4.50
CA LEU A 338 -12.76 2.75 -5.63
C LEU A 338 -13.60 1.49 -5.86
N ALA A 339 -13.99 0.81 -4.79
CA ALA A 339 -14.86 -0.36 -4.85
C ALA A 339 -16.25 -0.03 -5.38
N ASP A 340 -16.81 1.17 -5.06
CA ASP A 340 -18.13 1.60 -5.55
C ASP A 340 -18.15 1.91 -7.05
N VAL A 341 -17.07 2.49 -7.58
CA VAL A 341 -16.96 2.77 -9.02
C VAL A 341 -16.60 1.53 -9.83
N SER A 342 -16.20 0.43 -9.17
CA SER A 342 -15.86 -0.83 -9.82
C SER A 342 -17.11 -1.61 -10.25
N ARG A 343 -17.06 -2.24 -11.43
CA ARG A 343 -18.10 -3.17 -11.89
C ARG A 343 -17.74 -4.58 -11.43
N SER A 344 -18.76 -5.44 -11.17
CA SER A 344 -18.53 -6.81 -10.70
C SER A 344 -17.61 -7.64 -11.61
N LEU A 345 -17.77 -7.53 -12.93
CA LEU A 345 -17.00 -8.28 -13.92
C LEU A 345 -15.55 -7.79 -14.12
N THR A 346 -15.23 -6.56 -13.70
CA THR A 346 -13.89 -5.96 -13.85
C THR A 346 -13.33 -5.49 -12.52
N ARG A 347 -13.80 -6.06 -11.42
CA ARG A 347 -13.47 -5.60 -10.07
C ARG A 347 -12.01 -5.83 -9.73
N GLY A 348 -11.45 -6.99 -10.08
CA GLY A 348 -10.03 -7.27 -9.93
C GLY A 348 -9.16 -6.26 -10.65
N THR A 349 -9.47 -5.96 -11.92
CA THR A 349 -8.76 -4.95 -12.71
C THR A 349 -8.90 -3.54 -12.12
N THR A 350 -10.10 -3.15 -11.68
CA THR A 350 -10.30 -1.82 -11.09
C THR A 350 -9.60 -1.69 -9.74
N MET A 351 -9.69 -2.71 -8.90
CA MET A 351 -9.03 -2.68 -7.58
C MET A 351 -7.50 -2.76 -7.69
N SER A 352 -6.95 -3.34 -8.77
CA SER A 352 -5.50 -3.34 -8.99
C SER A 352 -4.91 -1.95 -9.27
N VAL A 353 -5.75 -0.95 -9.61
CA VAL A 353 -5.32 0.46 -9.73
C VAL A 353 -4.76 0.99 -8.39
N TYR A 354 -5.29 0.52 -7.27
CA TYR A 354 -4.74 0.85 -5.95
C TYR A 354 -3.26 0.44 -5.81
N SER A 355 -2.96 -0.83 -6.11
CA SER A 355 -1.60 -1.35 -6.05
C SER A 355 -0.68 -0.69 -7.10
N LEU A 356 -1.20 -0.41 -8.30
CA LEU A 356 -0.48 0.32 -9.34
C LEU A 356 0.01 1.68 -8.84
N VAL A 357 -0.88 2.43 -8.19
CA VAL A 357 -0.60 3.79 -7.70
C VAL A 357 0.36 3.77 -6.51
N ILE A 358 0.21 2.78 -5.61
CA ILE A 358 1.16 2.55 -4.51
C ILE A 358 2.57 2.37 -5.06
N SER A 359 2.74 1.42 -5.96
CA SER A 359 4.06 1.04 -6.48
C SER A 359 4.66 2.15 -7.32
N ALA A 360 3.86 2.81 -8.18
CA ALA A 360 4.30 3.96 -8.96
C ALA A 360 4.73 5.13 -8.07
N GLY A 361 3.95 5.44 -7.03
CA GLY A 361 4.26 6.48 -6.05
C GLY A 361 5.57 6.17 -5.31
N MET A 362 5.73 4.95 -4.82
CA MET A 362 6.95 4.53 -4.13
C MET A 362 8.19 4.67 -5.03
N VAL A 363 8.14 4.18 -6.28
CA VAL A 363 9.25 4.31 -7.24
C VAL A 363 9.57 5.77 -7.53
N ALA A 364 8.54 6.56 -7.82
CA ALA A 364 8.70 7.99 -8.10
C ALA A 364 9.29 8.74 -6.89
N GLY A 365 8.81 8.45 -5.68
CA GLY A 365 9.32 9.02 -4.45
C GLY A 365 10.79 8.69 -4.21
N LEU A 366 11.16 7.42 -4.36
CA LEU A 366 12.53 6.94 -4.26
C LEU A 366 13.47 7.68 -5.23
N TRP A 367 13.10 7.79 -6.50
CA TRP A 367 13.96 8.37 -7.52
C TRP A 367 14.01 9.90 -7.46
N VAL A 368 12.86 10.57 -7.28
CA VAL A 368 12.82 12.04 -7.21
C VAL A 368 13.55 12.53 -5.97
N SER A 369 13.28 11.96 -4.79
CA SER A 369 13.94 12.38 -3.55
C SER A 369 15.45 12.11 -3.58
N SER A 370 15.88 10.96 -4.10
CA SER A 370 17.30 10.63 -4.24
C SER A 370 18.01 11.55 -5.23
N SER A 371 17.37 11.87 -6.35
CA SER A 371 17.93 12.79 -7.37
C SER A 371 18.05 14.22 -6.82
N LEU A 372 17.04 14.72 -6.14
CA LEU A 372 17.07 16.04 -5.53
C LEU A 372 18.13 16.10 -4.41
N TYR A 373 18.19 15.08 -3.57
CA TYR A 373 19.22 15.01 -2.53
C TYR A 373 20.64 14.96 -3.11
N SER A 374 20.86 14.19 -4.16
CA SER A 374 22.18 14.10 -4.81
C SER A 374 22.59 15.41 -5.51
N SER A 375 21.63 16.22 -5.97
CA SER A 375 21.88 17.46 -6.71
C SER A 375 22.11 18.65 -5.80
N ILE A 376 21.33 18.81 -4.72
CA ILE A 376 21.33 20.00 -3.87
C ILE A 376 21.30 19.68 -2.36
N GLY A 377 21.64 18.43 -1.98
CA GLY A 377 21.75 18.01 -0.59
C GLY A 377 20.43 18.05 0.19
N ALA A 378 20.49 18.46 1.46
CA ALA A 378 19.30 18.52 2.33
C ALA A 378 18.19 19.43 1.78
N ASN A 379 18.54 20.54 1.14
CA ASN A 379 17.59 21.45 0.50
C ASN A 379 16.75 20.74 -0.58
N GLY A 380 17.28 19.66 -1.18
CA GLY A 380 16.54 18.82 -2.12
C GLY A 380 15.41 18.06 -1.47
N LEU A 381 15.59 17.58 -0.23
CA LEU A 381 14.51 16.94 0.52
C LEU A 381 13.44 17.97 0.94
N ASP A 382 13.84 19.17 1.35
CA ASP A 382 12.89 20.25 1.67
C ASP A 382 12.05 20.60 0.46
N LEU A 383 12.68 20.78 -0.71
CA LEU A 383 11.98 21.00 -1.97
C LEU A 383 11.03 19.84 -2.31
N PHE A 384 11.48 18.60 -2.11
CA PHE A 384 10.64 17.42 -2.33
C PHE A 384 9.39 17.46 -1.44
N PHE A 385 9.53 17.73 -0.14
CA PHE A 385 8.38 17.81 0.78
C PHE A 385 7.42 18.96 0.43
N LEU A 386 7.93 20.09 -0.02
CA LEU A 386 7.08 21.19 -0.52
C LEU A 386 6.28 20.77 -1.76
N LEU A 387 6.92 20.08 -2.71
CA LEU A 387 6.23 19.57 -3.91
C LEU A 387 5.15 18.53 -3.55
N ILE A 388 5.41 17.66 -2.58
CA ILE A 388 4.42 16.71 -2.05
C ILE A 388 3.23 17.46 -1.43
N ALA A 389 3.47 18.43 -0.57
CA ALA A 389 2.42 19.23 0.05
C ALA A 389 1.58 19.99 -0.99
N ALA A 390 2.23 20.63 -1.96
CA ALA A 390 1.56 21.32 -3.07
C ALA A 390 0.71 20.35 -3.91
N GLY A 391 1.23 19.15 -4.23
CA GLY A 391 0.50 18.12 -4.95
C GLY A 391 -0.74 17.65 -4.20
N LEU A 392 -0.66 17.44 -2.89
CA LEU A 392 -1.80 17.07 -2.05
C LEU A 392 -2.86 18.17 -1.99
N ILE A 393 -2.44 19.43 -1.87
CA ILE A 393 -3.37 20.59 -1.88
C ILE A 393 -4.07 20.66 -3.24
N LEU A 394 -3.32 20.60 -4.34
CA LEU A 394 -3.85 20.69 -5.69
C LEU A 394 -4.89 19.57 -5.96
N THR A 395 -4.54 18.32 -5.66
CA THR A 395 -5.46 17.18 -5.85
C THR A 395 -6.72 17.30 -5.00
N THR A 396 -6.61 17.87 -3.78
CA THR A 396 -7.77 18.15 -2.92
C THR A 396 -8.68 19.22 -3.51
N VAL A 397 -8.11 20.34 -4.01
CA VAL A 397 -8.87 21.41 -4.64
C VAL A 397 -9.62 20.87 -5.87
N LEU A 398 -8.95 20.13 -6.75
CA LEU A 398 -9.58 19.51 -7.93
C LEU A 398 -10.75 18.59 -7.53
N ARG A 399 -10.59 17.81 -6.46
CA ARG A 399 -11.65 16.93 -5.97
C ARG A 399 -12.84 17.71 -5.36
N LEU A 400 -12.57 18.81 -4.66
CA LEU A 400 -13.61 19.68 -4.12
C LEU A 400 -14.46 20.30 -5.21
N ASP A 401 -13.83 20.75 -6.31
CA ASP A 401 -14.54 21.34 -7.43
C ASP A 401 -15.43 20.31 -8.14
N ASP A 402 -14.94 19.08 -8.32
CA ASP A 402 -15.73 17.96 -8.86
C ASP A 402 -16.95 17.67 -7.98
N LEU A 403 -16.78 17.58 -6.66
CA LEU A 403 -17.87 17.35 -5.72
C LEU A 403 -18.90 18.49 -5.70
N ARG A 404 -18.48 19.75 -5.89
CA ARG A 404 -19.38 20.89 -6.03
C ARG A 404 -20.20 20.80 -7.32
N ALA A 405 -19.54 20.46 -8.43
CA ALA A 405 -20.21 20.26 -9.71
C ALA A 405 -21.26 19.13 -9.65
N GLU A 406 -20.92 17.99 -9.05
CA GLU A 406 -21.85 16.87 -8.84
C GLU A 406 -23.09 17.28 -8.01
N ARG A 407 -22.88 18.07 -6.93
CA ARG A 407 -23.99 18.58 -6.08
C ARG A 407 -24.88 19.56 -6.80
N LEU A 408 -24.34 20.44 -7.63
CA LEU A 408 -25.11 21.38 -8.44
C LEU A 408 -25.96 20.64 -9.47
N ALA A 409 -25.36 19.71 -10.22
CA ALA A 409 -26.07 18.88 -11.19
C ALA A 409 -27.17 18.01 -10.54
N ALA A 410 -26.96 17.52 -9.33
CA ALA A 410 -27.97 16.77 -8.57
C ALA A 410 -29.14 17.65 -8.11
N ARG A 411 -28.89 18.92 -7.77
CA ARG A 411 -29.94 19.90 -7.41
C ARG A 411 -30.78 20.29 -8.62
N GLU A 412 -30.14 20.53 -9.74
CA GLU A 412 -30.85 20.85 -11.01
C GLU A 412 -31.79 19.72 -11.45
N ARG A 413 -31.35 18.46 -11.36
CA ARG A 413 -32.18 17.28 -11.63
C ARG A 413 -33.36 17.12 -10.69
N LYS A 414 -33.26 17.57 -9.44
CA LYS A 414 -34.35 17.54 -8.44
C LYS A 414 -35.30 18.74 -8.57
N GLY A 415 -34.84 19.86 -9.13
CA GLY A 415 -35.60 21.08 -9.33
C GLY A 415 -36.28 21.18 -10.69
N ALA A 416 -36.01 20.26 -11.64
CA ALA A 416 -36.72 20.21 -12.88
C ALA A 416 -38.16 19.73 -12.63
N PRO A 417 -39.20 20.55 -12.91
CA PRO A 417 -40.60 20.11 -12.79
C PRO A 417 -40.79 18.93 -13.73
N GLY A 418 -41.42 17.87 -13.21
CA GLY A 418 -41.64 16.63 -13.95
C GLY A 418 -42.32 16.88 -15.27
N SER A 419 -41.62 16.57 -16.36
CA SER A 419 -42.17 16.38 -17.73
C SER A 419 -42.62 14.96 -17.91
#